data_eab1bdefe406f3d9ace898150a0eed49
#
_entry.id   eab1bdefe406f3d9ace898150a0eed49
#
_cell.length_a   1.000
_cell.length_b   1.000
_cell.length_c   1.000
_cell.angle_alpha   90.00
_cell.angle_beta   90.00
_cell.angle_gamma   90.00
#
_symmetry.space_group_name_H-M   'P 1'
#
loop_
_entity.id
_entity.type
_entity.pdbx_description
1 polymer ?
#
loop_
_entity_poly.entity_id
_entity_poly.type
_entity_poly.pdbx_seq_one_letter_code
_entity_poly.pdbx_strand_id
1 'polypeptide(L)'
;MDDEEPERAERAAAPAASDPAGGLDYSRLYEYRFKDVDQDARQRVWNEIARYLWERLGRPRRVLDPAGGRGEFVNAVPAEERWLVDVVDYPERNTDPAVRIVIGDLFDIDLPDAYFDAVFASNLLEHFRSPEDVARFLDRMRATIAPGGVLALMGPNYKYCADEYFDCADHLLALTHLSVQEHLFAAGYHVREVVPRFLPFSFRSRLPASPALTRLYLRMPALWRIQGKQFLILANP
;
A
#
# COMPACT_ATOMS: atom_id res chain seq x y z
N MET A 1 45.10 25.36 -3.41
CA MET A 1 43.77 25.44 -4.08
C MET A 1 43.42 24.00 -4.28
N ASP A 2 42.96 23.42 -3.16
CA ASP A 2 42.71 21.98 -3.02
C ASP A 2 41.24 21.76 -3.22
N ASP A 3 40.91 21.07 -4.32
CA ASP A 3 39.55 20.63 -4.62
C ASP A 3 39.25 19.38 -3.78
N GLU A 4 38.53 19.55 -2.67
CA GLU A 4 37.94 18.45 -1.95
C GLU A 4 36.67 17.99 -2.68
N GLU A 5 36.75 16.81 -3.32
CA GLU A 5 35.58 16.05 -3.77
C GLU A 5 34.76 15.62 -2.54
N PRO A 6 33.42 15.74 -2.56
CA PRO A 6 32.60 15.23 -1.47
C PRO A 6 32.59 13.70 -1.49
N GLU A 7 33.09 13.14 -0.42
CA GLU A 7 33.08 11.72 -0.09
C GLU A 7 31.68 11.12 -0.23
N ARG A 8 31.52 10.22 -1.21
CA ARG A 8 30.32 9.40 -1.42
C ARG A 8 30.19 8.52 -0.18
N ALA A 9 29.24 8.83 0.69
CA ALA A 9 28.87 7.96 1.79
C ALA A 9 28.50 6.56 1.25
N GLU A 10 29.35 5.61 1.54
CA GLU A 10 29.22 4.19 1.23
C GLU A 10 27.98 3.66 1.98
N ARG A 11 26.92 3.36 1.23
CA ARG A 11 25.68 2.79 1.75
C ARG A 11 26.01 1.37 2.24
N ALA A 12 26.20 1.23 3.55
CA ALA A 12 26.33 -0.09 4.16
C ALA A 12 25.06 -0.88 3.85
N ALA A 13 25.18 -1.96 3.09
CA ALA A 13 24.11 -2.90 2.83
C ALA A 13 23.68 -3.51 4.16
N ALA A 14 22.48 -3.14 4.63
CA ALA A 14 21.84 -3.86 5.71
C ALA A 14 21.59 -5.31 5.24
N PRO A 15 21.82 -6.33 6.08
CA PRO A 15 21.54 -7.71 5.70
C PRO A 15 20.05 -7.84 5.40
N ALA A 16 19.74 -8.56 4.31
CA ALA A 16 18.36 -8.92 3.96
C ALA A 16 17.68 -9.45 5.22
N ALA A 17 16.50 -8.89 5.56
CA ALA A 17 15.73 -9.33 6.69
C ALA A 17 15.25 -10.77 6.47
N SER A 18 16.09 -11.73 6.83
CA SER A 18 15.66 -13.11 7.04
C SER A 18 15.02 -13.15 8.42
N ASP A 19 13.76 -13.54 8.49
CA ASP A 19 13.11 -13.89 9.75
C ASP A 19 13.99 -14.92 10.47
N PRO A 20 14.52 -14.65 11.67
CA PRO A 20 15.44 -15.55 12.36
C PRO A 20 14.82 -16.88 12.79
N ALA A 21 13.54 -17.11 12.51
CA ALA A 21 12.76 -18.29 12.90
C ALA A 21 12.42 -19.24 11.72
N GLY A 22 13.07 -19.15 10.56
CA GLY A 22 12.79 -20.05 9.42
C GLY A 22 11.50 -19.69 8.68
N GLY A 23 11.14 -18.42 8.63
CA GLY A 23 9.97 -17.88 7.98
C GLY A 23 10.06 -17.85 6.45
N LEU A 24 8.99 -17.37 5.81
CA LEU A 24 8.88 -17.23 4.37
C LEU A 24 9.89 -16.17 3.85
N ASP A 25 10.68 -16.53 2.84
CA ASP A 25 11.54 -15.57 2.16
C ASP A 25 10.69 -14.68 1.24
N TYR A 26 10.31 -13.51 1.75
CA TYR A 26 9.46 -12.56 1.03
C TYR A 26 10.13 -12.02 -0.24
N SER A 27 11.45 -11.82 -0.24
CA SER A 27 12.17 -11.33 -1.43
C SER A 27 12.01 -12.30 -2.60
N ARG A 28 12.25 -13.59 -2.35
CA ARG A 28 12.07 -14.64 -3.37
C ARG A 28 10.60 -14.85 -3.75
N LEU A 29 9.70 -14.74 -2.78
CA LEU A 29 8.26 -14.84 -3.04
C LEU A 29 7.79 -13.76 -4.01
N TYR A 30 8.18 -12.51 -3.76
CA TYR A 30 7.80 -11.38 -4.59
C TYR A 30 8.53 -11.37 -5.94
N GLU A 31 9.80 -11.80 -6.00
CA GLU A 31 10.49 -12.04 -7.26
C GLU A 31 9.70 -13.02 -8.14
N TYR A 32 9.29 -14.17 -7.59
CA TYR A 32 8.47 -15.14 -8.31
C TYR A 32 7.11 -14.57 -8.73
N ARG A 33 6.44 -13.85 -7.83
CA ARG A 33 5.11 -13.27 -8.06
C ARG A 33 5.10 -12.26 -9.19
N PHE A 34 6.14 -11.46 -9.32
CA PHE A 34 6.24 -10.35 -10.26
C PHE A 34 7.18 -10.60 -11.46
N LYS A 35 7.71 -11.81 -11.63
CA LYS A 35 8.69 -12.14 -12.67
C LYS A 35 8.24 -11.80 -14.09
N ASP A 36 6.94 -11.92 -14.38
CA ASP A 36 6.35 -11.70 -15.70
C ASP A 36 5.59 -10.38 -15.80
N VAL A 37 5.71 -9.50 -14.80
CA VAL A 37 4.98 -8.22 -14.74
C VAL A 37 5.83 -7.12 -15.36
N ASP A 38 5.31 -6.47 -16.41
CA ASP A 38 5.88 -5.24 -16.96
C ASP A 38 5.73 -4.11 -15.93
N GLN A 39 6.83 -3.77 -15.27
CA GLN A 39 6.86 -2.78 -14.18
C GLN A 39 6.52 -1.37 -14.69
N ASP A 40 6.96 -1.01 -15.89
CA ASP A 40 6.65 0.30 -16.47
C ASP A 40 5.17 0.42 -16.82
N ALA A 41 4.58 -0.63 -17.39
CA ALA A 41 3.15 -0.66 -17.65
C ALA A 41 2.35 -0.60 -16.34
N ARG A 42 2.80 -1.29 -15.30
CA ARG A 42 2.21 -1.25 -13.96
C ARG A 42 2.30 0.15 -13.36
N GLN A 43 3.47 0.81 -13.41
CA GLN A 43 3.63 2.18 -12.93
C GLN A 43 2.70 3.15 -13.67
N ARG A 44 2.55 3.02 -14.99
CA ARG A 44 1.61 3.85 -15.76
C ARG A 44 0.15 3.68 -15.32
N VAL A 45 -0.26 2.47 -14.95
CA VAL A 45 -1.60 2.20 -14.39
C VAL A 45 -1.74 2.83 -13.00
N TRP A 46 -0.72 2.69 -12.16
CA TRP A 46 -0.71 3.29 -10.82
C TRP A 46 -0.73 4.82 -10.85
N ASN A 47 -0.19 5.46 -11.89
CA ASN A 47 -0.29 6.91 -12.05
C ASN A 47 -1.75 7.38 -12.14
N GLU A 48 -2.64 6.61 -12.79
CA GLU A 48 -4.06 6.92 -12.85
C GLU A 48 -4.78 6.61 -11.53
N ILE A 49 -4.43 5.48 -10.89
CA ILE A 49 -5.02 5.07 -9.60
C ILE A 49 -4.63 6.07 -8.51
N ALA A 50 -3.35 6.40 -8.39
CA ALA A 50 -2.85 7.30 -7.36
C ALA A 50 -3.44 8.72 -7.50
N ARG A 51 -3.55 9.23 -8.74
CA ARG A 51 -4.20 10.52 -9.00
C ARG A 51 -5.66 10.50 -8.59
N TYR A 52 -6.40 9.44 -8.92
CA TYR A 52 -7.79 9.27 -8.53
C TYR A 52 -7.93 9.22 -7.00
N LEU A 53 -7.07 8.45 -6.32
CA LEU A 53 -7.07 8.36 -4.87
C LEU A 53 -6.71 9.70 -4.22
N TRP A 54 -5.70 10.41 -4.72
CA TRP A 54 -5.29 11.70 -4.20
C TRP A 54 -6.43 12.72 -4.18
N GLU A 55 -7.23 12.78 -5.24
CA GLU A 55 -8.43 13.62 -5.29
C GLU A 55 -9.46 13.21 -4.21
N ARG A 56 -9.70 11.92 -4.03
CA ARG A 56 -10.65 11.39 -3.02
C ARG A 56 -10.17 11.59 -1.59
N LEU A 57 -8.87 11.57 -1.38
CA LEU A 57 -8.23 11.82 -0.08
C LEU A 57 -8.22 13.30 0.31
N GLY A 58 -8.70 14.19 -0.56
CA GLY A 58 -8.73 15.63 -0.31
C GLY A 58 -7.42 16.36 -0.66
N ARG A 59 -6.62 15.78 -1.57
CA ARG A 59 -5.35 16.34 -2.05
C ARG A 59 -4.32 16.52 -0.92
N PRO A 60 -3.99 15.45 -0.19
CA PRO A 60 -3.06 15.51 0.93
C PRO A 60 -1.67 15.99 0.47
N ARG A 61 -1.01 16.76 1.34
CA ARG A 61 0.36 17.25 1.09
C ARG A 61 1.39 16.23 1.60
N ARG A 62 1.13 15.59 2.73
CA ARG A 62 2.03 14.60 3.36
C ARG A 62 1.36 13.25 3.39
N VAL A 63 1.96 12.28 2.71
CA VAL A 63 1.38 10.95 2.52
C VAL A 63 2.35 9.88 3.02
N LEU A 64 1.81 8.89 3.74
CA LEU A 64 2.50 7.67 4.13
C LEU A 64 1.89 6.47 3.40
N ASP A 65 2.74 5.63 2.81
CA ASP A 65 2.44 4.26 2.39
C ASP A 65 3.17 3.31 3.35
N PRO A 66 2.46 2.67 4.30
CA PRO A 66 3.08 1.88 5.37
C PRO A 66 3.49 0.45 4.94
N ALA A 67 3.23 0.06 3.70
CA ALA A 67 3.68 -1.20 3.10
C ALA A 67 3.82 -1.00 1.59
N GLY A 68 4.68 -0.06 1.21
CA GLY A 68 4.72 0.51 -0.13
C GLY A 68 5.29 -0.40 -1.22
N GLY A 69 5.82 -1.57 -0.88
CA GLY A 69 6.33 -2.52 -1.85
C GLY A 69 7.37 -1.89 -2.77
N ARG A 70 7.12 -1.93 -4.06
CA ARG A 70 7.98 -1.34 -5.08
C ARG A 70 7.81 0.17 -5.28
N GLY A 71 6.91 0.81 -4.53
CA GLY A 71 6.73 2.26 -4.49
C GLY A 71 5.80 2.82 -5.56
N GLU A 72 4.98 1.99 -6.21
CA GLU A 72 4.14 2.46 -7.33
C GLU A 72 3.21 3.61 -6.94
N PHE A 73 2.61 3.55 -5.73
CA PHE A 73 1.73 4.60 -5.25
C PHE A 73 2.49 5.88 -4.92
N VAL A 74 3.56 5.79 -4.13
CA VAL A 74 4.33 6.97 -3.71
C VAL A 74 5.06 7.64 -4.87
N ASN A 75 5.43 6.89 -5.92
CA ASN A 75 5.97 7.47 -7.14
C ASN A 75 4.93 8.28 -7.94
N ALA A 76 3.65 7.91 -7.80
CA ALA A 76 2.58 8.43 -8.65
C ALA A 76 1.72 9.49 -7.96
N VAL A 77 1.60 9.46 -6.63
CA VAL A 77 0.77 10.42 -5.90
C VAL A 77 1.40 11.81 -5.94
N PRO A 78 0.63 12.86 -6.34
CA PRO A 78 1.17 14.21 -6.48
C PRO A 78 1.19 14.97 -5.14
N ALA A 79 1.65 14.30 -4.07
CA ALA A 79 1.85 14.89 -2.76
C ALA A 79 3.23 15.57 -2.67
N GLU A 80 3.34 16.58 -1.82
CA GLU A 80 4.59 17.34 -1.63
C GLU A 80 5.63 16.50 -0.88
N GLU A 81 5.18 15.75 0.12
CA GLU A 81 6.00 14.88 0.93
C GLU A 81 5.43 13.46 0.92
N ARG A 82 6.29 12.50 0.60
CA ARG A 82 5.91 11.11 0.35
C ARG A 82 6.83 10.18 1.11
N TRP A 83 6.25 9.39 2.00
CA TRP A 83 6.99 8.40 2.78
C TRP A 83 6.53 7.00 2.39
N LEU A 84 7.50 6.10 2.29
CA LEU A 84 7.31 4.68 2.10
C LEU A 84 7.96 3.93 3.24
N VAL A 85 7.21 3.04 3.86
CA VAL A 85 7.74 2.05 4.82
C VAL A 85 7.58 0.68 4.20
N ASP A 86 8.57 -0.19 4.37
CA ASP A 86 8.47 -1.60 4.01
C ASP A 86 9.48 -2.44 4.80
N VAL A 87 9.17 -3.70 5.06
CA VAL A 87 10.10 -4.64 5.69
C VAL A 87 11.13 -5.17 4.70
N VAL A 88 10.83 -5.11 3.38
CA VAL A 88 11.70 -5.58 2.31
C VAL A 88 12.37 -4.41 1.62
N ASP A 89 13.70 -4.45 1.52
CA ASP A 89 14.45 -3.55 0.63
C ASP A 89 14.53 -4.18 -0.76
N TYR A 90 13.66 -3.73 -1.67
CA TYR A 90 13.61 -4.25 -3.03
C TYR A 90 14.76 -3.66 -3.87
N PRO A 91 15.71 -4.48 -4.38
CA PRO A 91 16.84 -3.98 -5.18
C PRO A 91 16.39 -3.24 -6.46
N GLU A 92 15.27 -3.68 -7.04
CA GLU A 92 14.72 -3.08 -8.27
C GLU A 92 13.77 -1.92 -8.01
N ARG A 93 13.63 -1.47 -6.75
CA ARG A 93 12.77 -0.33 -6.43
C ARG A 93 13.30 0.93 -7.13
N ASN A 94 12.60 1.34 -8.17
CA ASN A 94 12.87 2.59 -8.88
C ASN A 94 12.00 3.70 -8.31
N THR A 95 12.36 4.17 -7.11
CA THR A 95 11.60 5.22 -6.39
C THR A 95 12.19 6.58 -6.68
N ASP A 96 11.33 7.58 -6.89
CA ASP A 96 11.70 8.98 -7.00
C ASP A 96 12.59 9.37 -5.80
N PRO A 97 13.76 10.00 -6.02
CA PRO A 97 14.67 10.41 -4.95
C PRO A 97 14.03 11.32 -3.89
N ALA A 98 12.93 11.98 -4.20
CA ALA A 98 12.17 12.82 -3.27
C ALA A 98 11.26 12.01 -2.31
N VAL A 99 11.13 10.68 -2.49
CA VAL A 99 10.40 9.82 -1.58
C VAL A 99 11.31 9.41 -0.43
N ARG A 100 10.84 9.63 0.80
CA ARG A 100 11.53 9.14 1.99
C ARG A 100 11.20 7.66 2.20
N ILE A 101 12.22 6.81 2.09
CA ILE A 101 12.09 5.36 2.30
C ILE A 101 12.62 5.01 3.68
N VAL A 102 11.84 4.23 4.44
CA VAL A 102 12.23 3.67 5.74
C VAL A 102 12.06 2.15 5.64
N ILE A 103 13.16 1.41 5.76
CA ILE A 103 13.15 -0.06 5.76
C ILE A 103 13.13 -0.56 7.19
N GLY A 104 12.13 -1.38 7.53
CA GLY A 104 11.97 -1.97 8.85
C GLY A 104 10.55 -2.42 9.13
N ASP A 105 10.38 -3.10 10.27
CA ASP A 105 9.04 -3.49 10.73
C ASP A 105 8.25 -2.24 11.09
N LEU A 106 7.07 -2.11 10.51
CA LEU A 106 6.16 -0.99 10.76
C LEU A 106 5.86 -0.77 12.25
N PHE A 107 5.91 -1.83 13.05
CA PHE A 107 5.63 -1.76 14.48
C PHE A 107 6.83 -1.30 15.32
N ASP A 108 8.04 -1.33 14.76
CA ASP A 108 9.28 -0.99 15.48
C ASP A 108 9.90 0.33 15.04
N ILE A 109 9.59 0.79 13.81
CA ILE A 109 10.13 2.06 13.28
C ILE A 109 9.51 3.26 13.97
N ASP A 110 10.25 4.36 14.08
CA ASP A 110 9.75 5.63 14.59
C ASP A 110 9.07 6.43 13.48
N LEU A 111 7.77 6.68 13.63
CA LEU A 111 6.97 7.53 12.74
C LEU A 111 6.48 8.73 13.54
N PRO A 112 6.47 9.93 12.95
CA PRO A 112 6.00 11.13 13.64
C PRO A 112 4.50 11.06 13.96
N ASP A 113 4.13 11.48 15.17
CA ASP A 113 2.74 11.59 15.59
C ASP A 113 2.03 12.77 14.93
N ALA A 114 0.74 12.60 14.65
CA ALA A 114 -0.16 13.63 14.12
C ALA A 114 0.43 14.40 12.92
N TYR A 115 1.10 13.68 12.02
CA TYR A 115 1.90 14.30 10.96
C TYR A 115 1.31 14.15 9.57
N PHE A 116 0.87 12.96 9.19
CA PHE A 116 0.44 12.68 7.82
C PHE A 116 -0.99 13.15 7.57
N ASP A 117 -1.20 13.85 6.46
CA ASP A 117 -2.54 14.24 6.02
C ASP A 117 -3.32 13.04 5.48
N ALA A 118 -2.61 12.06 4.94
CA ALA A 118 -3.19 10.77 4.54
C ALA A 118 -2.22 9.61 4.75
N VAL A 119 -2.78 8.47 5.15
CA VAL A 119 -2.12 7.17 5.11
C VAL A 119 -2.88 6.29 4.12
N PHE A 120 -2.16 5.70 3.18
CA PHE A 120 -2.74 4.76 2.21
C PHE A 120 -2.07 3.40 2.35
N ALA A 121 -2.79 2.42 2.87
CA ALA A 121 -2.33 1.05 2.96
C ALA A 121 -3.07 0.17 1.95
N SER A 122 -2.32 -0.46 1.05
CA SER A 122 -2.88 -1.33 0.03
C SER A 122 -2.28 -2.72 0.07
N ASN A 123 -3.14 -3.74 0.05
CA ASN A 123 -2.74 -5.15 0.08
C ASN A 123 -1.75 -5.44 1.22
N LEU A 124 -2.12 -5.03 2.44
CA LEU A 124 -1.34 -5.19 3.66
C LEU A 124 -2.05 -6.06 4.70
N LEU A 125 -3.34 -5.76 4.96
CA LEU A 125 -4.04 -6.34 6.11
C LEU A 125 -4.19 -7.87 6.02
N GLU A 126 -4.30 -8.41 4.81
CA GLU A 126 -4.37 -9.84 4.53
C GLU A 126 -3.11 -10.62 4.92
N HIS A 127 -1.99 -9.93 5.08
CA HIS A 127 -0.68 -10.50 5.45
C HIS A 127 -0.46 -10.54 6.96
N PHE A 128 -1.29 -9.89 7.77
CA PHE A 128 -1.19 -9.97 9.22
C PHE A 128 -1.56 -11.36 9.73
N ARG A 129 -0.98 -11.74 10.87
CA ARG A 129 -1.13 -13.09 11.44
C ARG A 129 -2.41 -13.22 12.26
N SER A 130 -2.93 -12.12 12.78
CA SER A 130 -4.08 -12.13 13.67
C SER A 130 -4.94 -10.86 13.56
N PRO A 131 -6.20 -10.91 14.02
CA PRO A 131 -7.04 -9.72 14.18
C PRO A 131 -6.41 -8.66 15.10
N GLU A 132 -5.62 -9.08 16.10
CA GLU A 132 -4.92 -8.20 17.02
C GLU A 132 -3.81 -7.41 16.32
N ASP A 133 -3.13 -8.01 15.33
CA ASP A 133 -2.16 -7.30 14.50
C ASP A 133 -2.85 -6.21 13.67
N VAL A 134 -4.05 -6.47 13.14
CA VAL A 134 -4.87 -5.46 12.45
C VAL A 134 -5.22 -4.32 13.41
N ALA A 135 -5.64 -4.62 14.63
CA ALA A 135 -5.97 -3.60 15.63
C ALA A 135 -4.73 -2.76 15.99
N ARG A 136 -3.58 -3.41 16.24
CA ARG A 136 -2.31 -2.73 16.52
C ARG A 136 -1.88 -1.82 15.38
N PHE A 137 -2.04 -2.26 14.12
CA PHE A 137 -1.79 -1.45 12.93
C PHE A 137 -2.68 -0.21 12.90
N LEU A 138 -3.98 -0.37 13.12
CA LEU A 138 -4.94 0.73 13.10
C LEU A 138 -4.63 1.76 14.19
N ASP A 139 -4.33 1.32 15.42
CA ASP A 139 -3.94 2.20 16.53
C ASP A 139 -2.68 3.00 16.18
N ARG A 140 -1.68 2.35 15.59
CA ARG A 140 -0.45 3.02 15.17
C ARG A 140 -0.71 4.05 14.07
N MET A 141 -1.48 3.71 13.04
CA MET A 141 -1.81 4.66 11.98
C MET A 141 -2.63 5.84 12.51
N ARG A 142 -3.51 5.59 13.48
CA ARG A 142 -4.28 6.64 14.14
C ARG A 142 -3.39 7.67 14.83
N ALA A 143 -2.32 7.24 15.48
CA ALA A 143 -1.35 8.12 16.12
C ALA A 143 -0.58 8.99 15.11
N THR A 144 -0.27 8.46 13.92
CA THR A 144 0.54 9.17 12.91
C THR A 144 -0.29 10.15 12.05
N ILE A 145 -1.60 9.97 11.96
CA ILE A 145 -2.48 10.81 11.12
C ILE A 145 -2.74 12.15 11.82
N ALA A 146 -2.52 13.25 11.08
CA ALA A 146 -2.80 14.59 11.57
C ALA A 146 -4.32 14.82 11.82
N PRO A 147 -4.69 15.76 12.69
CA PRO A 147 -6.10 16.15 12.86
C PRO A 147 -6.75 16.50 11.52
N GLY A 148 -7.89 15.86 11.23
CA GLY A 148 -8.60 16.00 9.96
C GLY A 148 -8.02 15.18 8.80
N GLY A 149 -6.95 14.43 9.03
CA GLY A 149 -6.36 13.51 8.05
C GLY A 149 -7.20 12.24 7.83
N VAL A 150 -6.76 11.38 6.92
CA VAL A 150 -7.54 10.24 6.45
C VAL A 150 -6.69 8.98 6.35
N LEU A 151 -7.26 7.86 6.78
CA LEU A 151 -6.77 6.51 6.49
C LEU A 151 -7.53 5.96 5.29
N ALA A 152 -6.80 5.50 4.27
CA ALA A 152 -7.35 4.77 3.15
C ALA A 152 -6.83 3.33 3.18
N LEU A 153 -7.75 2.38 3.21
CA LEU A 153 -7.44 0.94 3.17
C LEU A 153 -7.96 0.36 1.87
N MET A 154 -7.10 -0.31 1.12
CA MET A 154 -7.44 -1.05 -0.08
C MET A 154 -6.86 -2.47 0.02
N GLY A 155 -7.64 -3.46 -0.34
CA GLY A 155 -7.17 -4.85 -0.32
C GLY A 155 -8.17 -5.82 -0.93
N PRO A 156 -7.78 -7.09 -1.11
CA PRO A 156 -8.66 -8.10 -1.65
C PRO A 156 -9.85 -8.32 -0.71
N ASN A 157 -11.04 -8.34 -1.30
CA ASN A 157 -12.26 -8.56 -0.55
C ASN A 157 -12.65 -10.04 -0.67
N TYR A 158 -12.36 -10.83 0.35
CA TYR A 158 -12.63 -12.26 0.36
C TYR A 158 -14.03 -12.63 -0.12
N LYS A 159 -15.01 -11.77 0.16
CA LYS A 159 -16.41 -11.96 -0.28
C LYS A 159 -16.55 -12.03 -1.82
N TYR A 160 -15.63 -11.45 -2.58
CA TYR A 160 -15.72 -11.34 -4.04
C TYR A 160 -14.53 -11.97 -4.79
N CYS A 161 -13.54 -12.51 -4.07
CA CYS A 161 -12.38 -13.17 -4.65
C CYS A 161 -11.95 -14.43 -3.87
N ALA A 162 -12.90 -15.11 -3.21
CA ALA A 162 -12.62 -16.30 -2.39
C ALA A 162 -11.88 -17.40 -3.17
N ASP A 163 -12.21 -17.57 -4.45
CA ASP A 163 -11.64 -18.61 -5.30
C ASP A 163 -10.14 -18.42 -5.57
N GLU A 164 -9.66 -17.17 -5.49
CA GLU A 164 -8.26 -16.81 -5.82
C GLU A 164 -7.53 -16.12 -4.65
N TYR A 165 -8.21 -15.91 -3.51
CA TYR A 165 -7.67 -15.16 -2.38
C TYR A 165 -6.40 -15.78 -1.81
N PHE A 166 -6.39 -17.10 -1.66
CA PHE A 166 -5.27 -17.87 -1.14
C PHE A 166 -4.34 -18.43 -2.23
N ASP A 167 -4.45 -17.95 -3.48
CA ASP A 167 -3.42 -18.17 -4.50
C ASP A 167 -2.11 -17.43 -4.17
N CYS A 168 -2.16 -16.49 -3.24
CA CYS A 168 -1.01 -15.82 -2.64
C CYS A 168 -0.61 -16.54 -1.36
N ALA A 169 0.63 -17.07 -1.32
CA ALA A 169 1.11 -17.91 -0.22
C ALA A 169 1.23 -17.18 1.13
N ASP A 170 1.25 -15.86 1.11
CA ASP A 170 1.40 -14.95 2.24
C ASP A 170 0.09 -14.31 2.70
N HIS A 171 -1.05 -14.70 2.14
CA HIS A 171 -2.36 -14.30 2.66
C HIS A 171 -2.73 -15.20 3.86
N LEU A 172 -2.88 -14.59 5.02
CA LEU A 172 -3.15 -15.29 6.28
C LEU A 172 -4.56 -15.00 6.81
N LEU A 173 -5.06 -13.77 6.65
CA LEU A 173 -6.38 -13.36 7.13
C LEU A 173 -7.36 -13.20 5.96
N ALA A 174 -8.50 -13.90 6.06
CA ALA A 174 -9.61 -13.75 5.12
C ALA A 174 -10.45 -12.52 5.49
N LEU A 175 -10.14 -11.36 4.91
CA LEU A 175 -10.79 -10.10 5.23
C LEU A 175 -11.86 -9.72 4.21
N THR A 176 -12.95 -9.15 4.71
CA THR A 176 -14.00 -8.55 3.90
C THR A 176 -14.13 -7.06 4.23
N HIS A 177 -14.71 -6.29 3.32
CA HIS A 177 -15.02 -4.89 3.62
C HIS A 177 -15.91 -4.71 4.86
N LEU A 178 -16.66 -5.75 5.28
CA LEU A 178 -17.48 -5.73 6.49
C LEU A 178 -16.60 -5.90 7.74
N SER A 179 -15.75 -6.94 7.76
CA SER A 179 -14.85 -7.18 8.91
C SER A 179 -13.85 -6.02 9.10
N VAL A 180 -13.36 -5.41 7.99
CA VAL A 180 -12.48 -4.24 8.10
C VAL A 180 -13.22 -3.03 8.69
N GLN A 181 -14.50 -2.83 8.40
CA GLN A 181 -15.31 -1.79 9.05
C GLN A 181 -15.47 -2.03 10.55
N GLU A 182 -15.67 -3.28 10.99
CA GLU A 182 -15.71 -3.64 12.41
C GLU A 182 -14.38 -3.33 13.11
N HIS A 183 -13.25 -3.68 12.47
CA HIS A 183 -11.92 -3.32 12.99
C HIS A 183 -11.73 -1.81 13.12
N LEU A 184 -12.11 -1.04 12.10
CA LEU A 184 -12.02 0.43 12.11
C LEU A 184 -12.88 1.03 13.22
N PHE A 185 -14.12 0.54 13.38
CA PHE A 185 -15.00 0.99 14.44
C PHE A 185 -14.41 0.68 15.83
N ALA A 186 -13.90 -0.54 16.03
CA ALA A 186 -13.28 -0.96 17.28
C ALA A 186 -12.03 -0.12 17.63
N ALA A 187 -11.26 0.29 16.62
CA ALA A 187 -10.09 1.17 16.77
C ALA A 187 -10.46 2.68 16.88
N GLY A 188 -11.76 3.02 16.93
CA GLY A 188 -12.23 4.39 17.13
C GLY A 188 -12.19 5.27 15.87
N TYR A 189 -12.14 4.68 14.68
CA TYR A 189 -12.25 5.42 13.43
C TYR A 189 -13.69 5.69 13.03
N HIS A 190 -13.89 6.82 12.39
CA HIS A 190 -15.14 7.16 11.70
C HIS A 190 -15.03 6.81 10.21
N VAL A 191 -15.78 5.80 9.76
CA VAL A 191 -15.80 5.37 8.35
C VAL A 191 -16.58 6.39 7.51
N ARG A 192 -15.89 7.04 6.56
CA ARG A 192 -16.47 8.05 5.64
C ARG A 192 -17.08 7.43 4.40
N GLU A 193 -16.38 6.41 3.87
CA GLU A 193 -16.71 5.82 2.60
C GLU A 193 -16.33 4.35 2.56
N VAL A 194 -17.20 3.56 1.94
CA VAL A 194 -16.95 2.14 1.66
C VAL A 194 -17.28 1.85 0.21
N VAL A 195 -16.28 1.41 -0.54
CA VAL A 195 -16.44 0.84 -1.88
C VAL A 195 -16.13 -0.65 -1.80
N PRO A 196 -17.13 -1.53 -1.71
CA PRO A 196 -16.91 -2.97 -1.51
C PRO A 196 -16.20 -3.67 -2.67
N ARG A 197 -16.32 -3.11 -3.87
CA ARG A 197 -15.76 -3.66 -5.10
C ARG A 197 -15.16 -2.51 -5.91
N PHE A 198 -13.89 -2.19 -5.66
CA PHE A 198 -13.22 -1.05 -6.29
C PHE A 198 -12.39 -1.51 -7.49
N LEU A 199 -11.24 -2.11 -7.27
CA LEU A 199 -10.37 -2.57 -8.35
C LEU A 199 -10.50 -4.08 -8.58
N PRO A 200 -10.21 -4.57 -9.79
CA PRO A 200 -9.99 -6.00 -10.00
C PRO A 200 -8.86 -6.50 -9.08
N PHE A 201 -8.99 -7.71 -8.57
CA PHE A 201 -7.91 -8.38 -7.87
C PHE A 201 -7.14 -9.21 -8.90
N SER A 202 -6.01 -8.72 -9.39
CA SER A 202 -5.24 -9.57 -10.26
C SER A 202 -3.92 -8.99 -10.73
N PHE A 203 -2.84 -9.68 -10.38
CA PHE A 203 -1.60 -9.69 -11.15
C PHE A 203 -1.74 -10.54 -12.44
N ARG A 204 -2.83 -11.32 -12.56
CA ARG A 204 -3.10 -12.25 -13.66
C ARG A 204 -4.28 -11.80 -14.52
N SER A 205 -4.61 -10.52 -14.49
CA SER A 205 -5.68 -9.97 -15.33
C SER A 205 -5.37 -10.17 -16.82
N ARG A 206 -6.31 -10.72 -17.55
CA ARG A 206 -6.24 -10.79 -19.03
C ARG A 206 -6.42 -9.42 -19.68
N LEU A 207 -6.78 -8.40 -18.91
CA LEU A 207 -6.92 -7.05 -19.44
C LEU A 207 -5.52 -6.42 -19.57
N PRO A 208 -5.23 -5.78 -20.71
CA PRO A 208 -3.96 -5.11 -20.89
C PRO A 208 -3.79 -3.98 -19.87
N ALA A 209 -2.58 -3.81 -19.33
CA ALA A 209 -2.21 -2.70 -18.48
C ALA A 209 -2.24 -1.39 -19.29
N SER A 210 -3.41 -0.75 -19.37
CA SER A 210 -3.65 0.46 -20.16
C SER A 210 -4.09 1.62 -19.27
N PRO A 211 -3.31 2.72 -19.20
CA PRO A 211 -3.70 3.91 -18.44
C PRO A 211 -5.05 4.48 -18.89
N ALA A 212 -5.33 4.48 -20.19
CA ALA A 212 -6.59 4.98 -20.72
C ALA A 212 -7.79 4.15 -20.26
N LEU A 213 -7.67 2.82 -20.28
CA LEU A 213 -8.73 1.91 -19.79
C LEU A 213 -8.87 2.04 -18.27
N THR A 214 -7.77 2.18 -17.53
CA THR A 214 -7.81 2.41 -16.08
C THR A 214 -8.52 3.71 -15.75
N ARG A 215 -8.20 4.81 -16.42
CA ARG A 215 -8.89 6.10 -16.26
C ARG A 215 -10.39 6.01 -16.56
N LEU A 216 -10.75 5.32 -17.63
CA LEU A 216 -12.16 5.08 -17.98
C LEU A 216 -12.86 4.26 -16.90
N TYR A 217 -12.25 3.15 -16.47
CA TYR A 217 -12.76 2.28 -15.41
C TYR A 217 -13.02 3.06 -14.11
N LEU A 218 -12.05 3.88 -13.68
CA LEU A 218 -12.17 4.68 -12.45
C LEU A 218 -13.32 5.69 -12.50
N ARG A 219 -13.74 6.13 -13.70
CA ARG A 219 -14.87 7.03 -13.91
C ARG A 219 -16.22 6.31 -14.03
N MET A 220 -16.22 4.96 -14.04
CA MET A 220 -17.42 4.16 -14.26
C MET A 220 -17.72 3.22 -13.07
N PRO A 221 -18.27 3.73 -11.93
CA PRO A 221 -18.55 2.91 -10.75
C PRO A 221 -19.45 1.70 -11.00
N ALA A 222 -20.27 1.73 -12.07
CA ALA A 222 -21.07 0.58 -12.48
C ALA A 222 -20.19 -0.63 -12.86
N LEU A 223 -19.02 -0.42 -13.48
CA LEU A 223 -18.08 -1.47 -13.83
C LEU A 223 -17.41 -2.07 -12.58
N TRP A 224 -17.24 -1.28 -11.52
CA TRP A 224 -16.67 -1.78 -10.28
C TRP A 224 -17.51 -2.91 -9.67
N ARG A 225 -18.86 -2.79 -9.75
CA ARG A 225 -19.79 -3.82 -9.27
C ARG A 225 -19.64 -5.16 -10.01
N ILE A 226 -19.13 -5.13 -11.24
CA ILE A 226 -18.95 -6.32 -12.07
C ILE A 226 -17.56 -6.91 -11.89
N GLN A 227 -16.52 -6.08 -12.00
CA GLN A 227 -15.12 -6.53 -12.08
C GLN A 227 -14.33 -6.31 -10.80
N GLY A 228 -14.75 -5.38 -9.93
CA GLY A 228 -14.04 -5.07 -8.70
C GLY A 228 -14.06 -6.25 -7.73
N LYS A 229 -12.91 -6.57 -7.18
CA LYS A 229 -12.68 -7.63 -6.20
C LYS A 229 -11.96 -7.12 -4.96
N GLN A 230 -11.34 -5.94 -5.04
CA GLN A 230 -10.73 -5.26 -3.91
C GLN A 230 -11.73 -4.27 -3.31
N PHE A 231 -11.68 -4.09 -1.99
CA PHE A 231 -12.39 -2.98 -1.34
C PHE A 231 -11.52 -1.71 -1.35
N LEU A 232 -12.16 -0.56 -1.20
CA LEU A 232 -11.55 0.69 -0.78
C LEU A 232 -12.40 1.28 0.35
N ILE A 233 -11.76 1.58 1.48
CA ILE A 233 -12.43 2.17 2.65
C ILE A 233 -11.66 3.42 3.06
N LEU A 234 -12.37 4.54 3.25
CA LEU A 234 -11.82 5.79 3.77
C LEU A 234 -12.38 6.04 5.16
N ALA A 235 -11.50 6.33 6.12
CA ALA A 235 -11.88 6.58 7.51
C ALA A 235 -11.04 7.72 8.10
N ASN A 236 -11.62 8.45 9.06
CA ASN A 236 -10.91 9.45 9.85
C ASN A 236 -10.67 8.91 11.27
N PRO A 237 -9.53 9.26 11.88
CA PRO A 237 -9.27 8.98 13.31
C PRO A 237 -10.32 9.55 14.25
#